data_b0c67fa73a454d3b86904a84886e9624
#
_entry.id   b0c67fa73a454d3b86904a84886e9624
#
_cell.length_a   1.000
_cell.length_b   1.000
_cell.length_c   1.000
_cell.angle_alpha   90.00
_cell.angle_beta   90.00
_cell.angle_gamma   90.00
#
_symmetry.space_group_name_H-M   'P 1'
#
loop_
_entity.id
_entity.type
_entity.pdbx_description
1 polymer ?
#
loop_
_entity_poly.entity_id
_entity_poly.type
_entity_poly.pdbx_seq_one_letter_code
_entity_poly.pdbx_strand_id
1 'polypeptide(L)'
;NNASNILLDAASLKANLCIGFAWKTDSTMPSEHNAYFFWHRLSDYRIVRKLNPFSDRESHAVINKFEEVIGEKIHSDLRHNLIVSSQGYPWLLKKLCIHLHEKILSGQKQEDLLDNKLDISSLFASDLEELNSNEIKALKFIAQKAPVDLVDTIDTCGEDIVTSLLHKRLIIKSGIRLNIYWDIFREYILTETVPIISLRYLPSNDFSTIWNVVKYLSKKPISIQQLQEKTDFSEGTIQNIGTDVLLFGLATRENSQYVLSEDLLEEENTQENILNIIREKFKKHIITLHLKDLSSGTLLTITNFIDLMKETYPDNKYADKTWRSYTIRLIRWLELTGFLQPATEPNTWIYKDLGSPKTSVMSRRRTSNFFVPRITPQLFISIYPQIAGKNLQELINDGRTNKALEILKKFELIDNEFILDIKDFESVVYAKANSEFSIQAMLEIKELYSADKLSGQALGKLLKEKYDLKWTDVTTQYSGNKLNSWAKWVKS
;
A
#
# COMPACT_ATOMS: atom_id res chain seq x y z
N ASN A 1 0.68 33.17 -19.57
CA ASN A 1 0.73 34.15 -20.67
C ASN A 1 2.07 34.91 -20.73
N ASN A 2 2.56 35.50 -19.65
CA ASN A 2 3.77 36.34 -19.70
C ASN A 2 5.03 35.52 -20.06
N ALA A 3 5.25 34.36 -19.50
CA ALA A 3 6.44 33.56 -19.74
C ALA A 3 6.56 33.06 -21.20
N SER A 4 5.44 32.65 -21.84
CA SER A 4 5.46 32.25 -23.25
C SER A 4 5.74 33.42 -24.19
N ASN A 5 5.21 34.60 -23.90
CA ASN A 5 5.49 35.81 -24.68
C ASN A 5 6.95 36.22 -24.55
N ILE A 6 7.51 36.23 -23.34
CA ILE A 6 8.94 36.50 -23.10
C ILE A 6 9.85 35.56 -23.91
N LEU A 7 9.48 34.25 -23.94
CA LEU A 7 10.25 33.25 -24.72
C LEU A 7 10.16 33.50 -26.23
N LEU A 8 8.97 33.85 -26.75
CA LEU A 8 8.79 34.17 -28.17
C LEU A 8 9.53 35.45 -28.55
N ASP A 9 9.51 36.47 -27.71
CA ASP A 9 10.24 37.71 -27.88
C ASP A 9 11.76 37.46 -27.85
N ALA A 10 12.24 36.68 -26.87
CA ALA A 10 13.66 36.30 -26.77
C ALA A 10 14.13 35.50 -28.01
N ALA A 11 13.28 34.59 -28.52
CA ALA A 11 13.58 33.83 -29.73
C ALA A 11 13.63 34.74 -30.95
N SER A 12 12.70 35.69 -31.10
CA SER A 12 12.70 36.65 -32.22
C SER A 12 13.93 37.56 -32.21
N LEU A 13 14.41 37.92 -31.04
CA LEU A 13 15.61 38.76 -30.83
C LEU A 13 16.91 37.93 -30.82
N LYS A 14 16.85 36.62 -31.01
CA LYS A 14 18.00 35.68 -30.89
C LYS A 14 18.74 35.84 -29.57
N ALA A 15 18.06 36.16 -28.51
CA ALA A 15 18.63 36.32 -27.18
C ALA A 15 19.02 34.96 -26.56
N ASN A 16 20.16 34.92 -25.87
CA ASN A 16 20.62 33.75 -25.14
C ASN A 16 19.83 33.60 -23.82
N LEU A 17 18.53 33.28 -23.90
CA LEU A 17 17.65 33.07 -22.77
C LEU A 17 17.12 31.64 -22.76
N CYS A 18 17.32 30.93 -21.65
CA CYS A 18 16.75 29.60 -21.41
C CYS A 18 15.88 29.68 -20.16
N ILE A 19 14.61 29.34 -20.29
CA ILE A 19 13.68 29.24 -19.16
C ILE A 19 13.29 27.76 -19.01
N GLY A 20 13.55 27.18 -17.82
CA GLY A 20 13.18 25.84 -17.47
C GLY A 20 11.79 25.79 -16.82
N PHE A 21 10.94 24.90 -17.28
CA PHE A 21 9.67 24.56 -16.65
C PHE A 21 9.69 23.11 -16.22
N ALA A 22 9.31 22.84 -14.97
CA ALA A 22 8.97 21.50 -14.53
C ALA A 22 7.46 21.30 -14.68
N TRP A 23 7.09 20.28 -15.44
CA TRP A 23 5.70 19.95 -15.71
C TRP A 23 5.40 18.52 -15.28
N LYS A 24 4.35 18.33 -14.48
CA LYS A 24 3.80 17.00 -14.21
C LYS A 24 2.90 16.62 -15.37
N THR A 25 3.25 15.60 -16.13
CA THR A 25 2.33 14.99 -17.10
C THR A 25 1.26 14.23 -16.34
N ASP A 26 0.14 14.89 -16.10
CA ASP A 26 -1.04 14.24 -15.59
C ASP A 26 -1.98 13.94 -16.76
N SER A 27 -2.36 12.67 -16.90
CA SER A 27 -3.32 12.22 -17.91
C SER A 27 -4.71 12.82 -17.73
N THR A 28 -4.94 13.50 -16.63
CA THR A 28 -6.23 14.12 -16.28
C THR A 28 -6.37 15.57 -16.70
N MET A 29 -5.31 16.20 -17.27
CA MET A 29 -5.42 17.57 -17.70
C MET A 29 -6.23 17.67 -19.00
N PRO A 30 -7.40 18.35 -19.00
CA PRO A 30 -8.22 18.47 -20.19
C PRO A 30 -7.44 19.10 -21.34
N SER A 31 -7.56 18.58 -22.55
CA SER A 31 -6.95 19.15 -23.77
C SER A 31 -7.35 20.60 -24.04
N GLU A 32 -8.44 21.05 -23.42
CA GLU A 32 -8.96 22.42 -23.47
C GLU A 32 -8.29 23.39 -22.50
N HIS A 33 -7.39 22.90 -21.62
CA HIS A 33 -6.71 23.78 -20.67
C HIS A 33 -5.80 24.76 -21.41
N ASN A 34 -5.89 26.04 -21.05
CA ASN A 34 -5.12 27.14 -21.68
C ASN A 34 -3.60 26.88 -21.77
N ALA A 35 -3.05 26.08 -20.85
CA ALA A 35 -1.64 25.70 -20.88
C ALA A 35 -1.27 24.83 -22.10
N TYR A 36 -2.20 23.99 -22.60
CA TYR A 36 -1.97 23.19 -23.81
C TYR A 36 -1.84 24.06 -25.05
N PHE A 37 -2.65 25.09 -25.17
CA PHE A 37 -2.60 26.04 -26.29
C PHE A 37 -1.24 26.77 -26.34
N PHE A 38 -0.75 27.25 -25.20
CA PHE A 38 0.56 27.93 -25.15
C PHE A 38 1.73 26.96 -25.36
N TRP A 39 1.58 25.70 -24.96
CA TRP A 39 2.58 24.67 -25.14
C TRP A 39 2.84 24.38 -26.63
N HIS A 40 1.80 24.35 -27.45
CA HIS A 40 1.92 24.18 -28.91
C HIS A 40 2.63 25.37 -29.58
N ARG A 41 2.40 26.57 -29.11
CA ARG A 41 3.05 27.78 -29.65
C ARG A 41 4.58 27.81 -29.44
N LEU A 42 5.07 27.02 -28.48
CA LEU A 42 6.50 26.90 -28.19
C LEU A 42 7.14 25.66 -28.85
N SER A 43 6.43 24.94 -29.71
CA SER A 43 6.91 23.68 -30.30
C SER A 43 8.31 23.78 -30.93
N ASP A 44 8.59 24.86 -31.64
CA ASP A 44 9.85 25.06 -32.38
C ASP A 44 11.01 25.49 -31.50
N TYR A 45 10.72 25.95 -30.27
CA TYR A 45 11.73 26.53 -29.36
C TYR A 45 11.92 25.71 -28.06
N ARG A 46 11.14 24.67 -27.89
CA ARG A 46 11.19 23.86 -26.66
C ARG A 46 12.03 22.61 -26.81
N ILE A 47 12.76 22.28 -25.77
CA ILE A 47 13.39 20.97 -25.60
C ILE A 47 12.64 20.26 -24.46
N VAL A 48 11.96 19.16 -24.79
CA VAL A 48 11.26 18.34 -23.79
C VAL A 48 12.20 17.29 -23.26
N ARG A 49 12.34 17.23 -21.94
CA ARG A 49 13.10 16.19 -21.25
C ARG A 49 12.14 15.46 -20.30
N LYS A 50 11.87 14.18 -20.60
CA LYS A 50 11.12 13.31 -19.70
C LYS A 50 12.07 12.86 -18.60
N LEU A 51 11.66 13.06 -17.33
CA LEU A 51 12.38 12.51 -16.18
C LEU A 51 11.93 11.07 -15.99
N ASN A 52 12.88 10.16 -16.10
CA ASN A 52 12.62 8.75 -15.82
C ASN A 52 12.63 8.50 -14.31
N PRO A 53 11.98 7.42 -13.82
CA PRO A 53 12.21 6.92 -12.47
C PRO A 53 13.71 6.65 -12.23
N PHE A 54 14.13 6.73 -10.99
CA PHE A 54 15.51 6.42 -10.62
C PHE A 54 15.91 5.00 -11.02
N SER A 55 17.09 4.87 -11.56
CA SER A 55 17.80 3.59 -11.64
C SER A 55 18.23 3.12 -10.24
N ASP A 56 18.56 1.84 -10.11
CA ASP A 56 19.11 1.30 -8.85
C ASP A 56 20.33 2.10 -8.38
N ARG A 57 21.21 2.50 -9.30
CA ARG A 57 22.39 3.31 -9.00
C ARG A 57 22.04 4.67 -8.38
N GLU A 58 21.04 5.35 -8.93
CA GLU A 58 20.56 6.63 -8.40
C GLU A 58 19.88 6.47 -7.05
N SER A 59 19.07 5.41 -6.90
CA SER A 59 18.46 5.05 -5.63
C SER A 59 19.51 4.77 -4.55
N HIS A 60 20.56 4.02 -4.89
CA HIS A 60 21.71 3.81 -4.00
C HIS A 60 22.41 5.11 -3.63
N ALA A 61 22.59 6.05 -4.57
CA ALA A 61 23.22 7.34 -4.30
C ALA A 61 22.41 8.18 -3.30
N VAL A 62 21.07 8.16 -3.39
CA VAL A 62 20.20 8.83 -2.41
C VAL A 62 20.31 8.19 -1.03
N ILE A 63 20.31 6.85 -0.95
CA ILE A 63 20.45 6.15 0.33
C ILE A 63 21.85 6.40 0.95
N ASN A 64 22.92 6.47 0.15
CA ASN A 64 24.24 6.82 0.67
C ASN A 64 24.24 8.21 1.33
N LYS A 65 23.60 9.21 0.70
CA LYS A 65 23.45 10.53 1.31
C LYS A 65 22.58 10.49 2.59
N PHE A 66 21.60 9.62 2.62
CA PHE A 66 20.79 9.42 3.81
C PHE A 66 21.60 8.80 4.94
N GLU A 67 22.45 7.80 4.68
CA GLU A 67 23.41 7.23 5.65
C GLU A 67 24.37 8.29 6.21
N GLU A 68 24.84 9.23 5.39
CA GLU A 68 25.65 10.36 5.84
C GLU A 68 24.89 11.26 6.84
N VAL A 69 23.59 11.47 6.62
CA VAL A 69 22.73 12.29 7.51
C VAL A 69 22.47 11.62 8.86
N ILE A 70 22.20 10.31 8.85
CA ILE A 70 21.90 9.56 10.08
C ILE A 70 23.18 9.14 10.83
N GLY A 71 24.36 9.22 10.19
CA GLY A 71 25.65 8.87 10.76
C GLY A 71 25.90 7.37 10.91
N GLU A 72 25.05 6.51 10.35
CA GLU A 72 25.20 5.06 10.38
C GLU A 72 24.86 4.41 9.03
N LYS A 73 25.34 3.18 8.83
CA LYS A 73 25.03 2.37 7.65
C LYS A 73 23.68 1.69 7.79
N ILE A 74 22.91 1.69 6.70
CA ILE A 74 21.65 0.95 6.62
C ILE A 74 21.95 -0.52 6.31
N HIS A 75 21.30 -1.42 7.06
CA HIS A 75 21.38 -2.85 6.83
C HIS A 75 21.03 -3.22 5.37
N SER A 76 21.75 -4.18 4.77
CA SER A 76 21.61 -4.54 3.36
C SER A 76 20.18 -4.84 2.94
N ASP A 77 19.45 -5.57 3.78
CA ASP A 77 18.06 -5.97 3.51
C ASP A 77 17.11 -4.79 3.57
N LEU A 78 17.30 -3.88 4.54
CA LEU A 78 16.50 -2.66 4.65
C LEU A 78 16.76 -1.72 3.47
N ARG A 79 18.02 -1.61 3.05
CA ARG A 79 18.41 -0.87 1.86
C ARG A 79 17.75 -1.44 0.60
N HIS A 80 17.76 -2.75 0.43
CA HIS A 80 17.06 -3.44 -0.65
C HIS A 80 15.56 -3.15 -0.62
N ASN A 81 14.93 -3.26 0.56
CA ASN A 81 13.50 -2.98 0.73
C ASN A 81 13.14 -1.52 0.37
N LEU A 82 13.96 -0.54 0.75
CA LEU A 82 13.75 0.87 0.36
C LEU A 82 13.75 1.05 -1.16
N ILE A 83 14.74 0.45 -1.85
CA ILE A 83 14.86 0.54 -3.32
C ILE A 83 13.65 -0.10 -3.99
N VAL A 84 13.31 -1.32 -3.58
CA VAL A 84 12.19 -2.06 -4.15
C VAL A 84 10.85 -1.36 -3.87
N SER A 85 10.61 -0.94 -2.63
CA SER A 85 9.36 -0.26 -2.24
C SER A 85 9.19 1.09 -2.92
N SER A 86 10.30 1.80 -3.20
CA SER A 86 10.26 3.09 -3.90
C SER A 86 9.88 2.98 -5.37
N GLN A 87 10.03 1.79 -5.99
CA GLN A 87 9.76 1.55 -7.40
C GLN A 87 10.45 2.56 -8.35
N GLY A 88 11.58 3.12 -7.91
CA GLY A 88 12.33 4.15 -8.63
C GLY A 88 11.72 5.55 -8.57
N TYR A 89 10.65 5.78 -7.79
CA TYR A 89 10.09 7.12 -7.61
C TYR A 89 10.91 7.93 -6.58
N PRO A 90 11.56 9.04 -7.00
CA PRO A 90 12.43 9.82 -6.11
C PRO A 90 11.74 10.34 -4.86
N TRP A 91 10.50 10.79 -5.02
CA TRP A 91 9.69 11.33 -3.93
C TRP A 91 9.34 10.23 -2.91
N LEU A 92 9.02 9.00 -3.38
CA LEU A 92 8.67 7.89 -2.51
C LEU A 92 9.91 7.39 -1.75
N LEU A 93 11.06 7.27 -2.42
CA LEU A 93 12.30 6.93 -1.75
C LEU A 93 12.65 7.94 -0.65
N LYS A 94 12.48 9.23 -0.92
CA LYS A 94 12.70 10.29 0.08
C LYS A 94 11.73 10.15 1.26
N LYS A 95 10.44 9.90 1.00
CA LYS A 95 9.43 9.72 2.06
C LYS A 95 9.75 8.51 2.93
N LEU A 96 10.14 7.38 2.31
CA LEU A 96 10.57 6.18 3.02
C LEU A 96 11.80 6.44 3.90
N CYS A 97 12.80 7.17 3.39
CA CYS A 97 13.99 7.56 4.18
C CYS A 97 13.61 8.46 5.37
N ILE A 98 12.69 9.40 5.19
CA ILE A 98 12.20 10.26 6.29
C ILE A 98 11.52 9.41 7.36
N HIS A 99 10.59 8.54 6.95
CA HIS A 99 9.90 7.64 7.88
C HIS A 99 10.88 6.75 8.65
N LEU A 100 11.87 6.18 7.96
CA LEU A 100 12.92 5.38 8.58
C LEU A 100 13.72 6.19 9.60
N HIS A 101 14.09 7.43 9.27
CA HIS A 101 14.81 8.34 10.17
C HIS A 101 14.02 8.62 11.45
N GLU A 102 12.73 8.89 11.34
CA GLU A 102 11.85 9.13 12.49
C GLU A 102 11.77 7.91 13.40
N LYS A 103 11.70 6.70 12.83
CA LYS A 103 11.70 5.45 13.58
C LYS A 103 13.03 5.18 14.29
N ILE A 104 14.16 5.41 13.63
CA ILE A 104 15.50 5.29 14.24
C ILE A 104 15.65 6.29 15.39
N LEU A 105 15.22 7.54 15.19
CA LEU A 105 15.26 8.56 16.26
C LEU A 105 14.36 8.21 17.46
N SER A 106 13.27 7.48 17.24
CA SER A 106 12.42 6.96 18.32
C SER A 106 13.00 5.73 19.02
N GLY A 107 14.21 5.29 18.65
CA GLY A 107 14.93 4.19 19.29
C GLY A 107 14.64 2.80 18.72
N GLN A 108 13.92 2.69 17.60
CA GLN A 108 13.70 1.40 16.94
C GLN A 108 14.99 0.93 16.24
N LYS A 109 15.29 -0.35 16.34
CA LYS A 109 16.44 -0.95 15.64
C LYS A 109 16.12 -1.18 14.17
N GLN A 110 17.15 -1.16 13.33
CA GLN A 110 16.98 -1.37 11.88
C GLN A 110 16.39 -2.74 11.54
N GLU A 111 16.69 -3.78 12.32
CA GLU A 111 16.14 -5.12 12.15
C GLU A 111 14.61 -5.14 12.33
N ASP A 112 14.11 -4.40 13.33
CA ASP A 112 12.67 -4.31 13.62
C ASP A 112 11.93 -3.54 12.50
N LEU A 113 12.65 -2.65 11.79
CA LEU A 113 12.09 -1.86 10.70
C LEU A 113 11.93 -2.66 9.39
N LEU A 114 12.58 -3.81 9.28
CA LEU A 114 12.34 -4.75 8.17
C LEU A 114 10.93 -5.34 8.17
N ASP A 115 10.30 -5.40 9.33
CA ASP A 115 8.96 -5.95 9.51
C ASP A 115 7.85 -4.92 9.21
N ASN A 116 8.19 -3.64 9.07
CA ASN A 116 7.22 -2.59 8.78
C ASN A 116 6.78 -2.62 7.32
N LYS A 117 5.47 -2.46 7.08
CA LYS A 117 4.94 -2.24 5.74
C LYS A 117 5.39 -0.88 5.21
N LEU A 118 6.36 -0.90 4.31
CA LEU A 118 6.84 0.30 3.61
C LEU A 118 5.96 0.61 2.39
N ASP A 119 4.64 0.63 2.57
CA ASP A 119 3.72 1.05 1.51
C ASP A 119 3.24 2.48 1.73
N ILE A 120 2.94 3.16 0.63
CA ILE A 120 2.55 4.58 0.66
C ILE A 120 1.26 4.81 1.45
N SER A 121 0.36 3.83 1.46
CA SER A 121 -0.91 3.94 2.17
C SER A 121 -0.68 3.99 3.68
N SER A 122 0.17 3.11 4.17
CA SER A 122 0.57 3.08 5.59
C SER A 122 1.30 4.36 5.99
N LEU A 123 2.17 4.89 5.11
CA LEU A 123 2.89 6.14 5.37
C LEU A 123 1.95 7.34 5.48
N PHE A 124 0.98 7.46 4.58
CA PHE A 124 0.02 8.56 4.62
C PHE A 124 -0.98 8.41 5.77
N ALA A 125 -1.35 7.18 6.13
CA ALA A 125 -2.18 6.95 7.30
C ALA A 125 -1.47 7.37 8.59
N SER A 126 -0.20 6.97 8.76
CA SER A 126 0.62 7.36 9.90
C SER A 126 0.71 8.89 10.03
N ASP A 127 0.98 9.60 8.92
CA ASP A 127 1.02 11.07 8.93
C ASP A 127 -0.31 11.70 9.41
N LEU A 128 -1.45 11.10 9.08
CA LEU A 128 -2.77 11.62 9.48
C LEU A 128 -3.16 11.20 10.90
N GLU A 129 -2.73 10.04 11.37
CA GLU A 129 -3.00 9.55 12.73
C GLU A 129 -2.32 10.42 13.81
N GLU A 130 -1.20 11.07 13.47
CA GLU A 130 -0.48 12.00 14.35
C GLU A 130 -1.14 13.39 14.46
N LEU A 131 -2.23 13.64 13.73
CA LEU A 131 -2.91 14.92 13.67
C LEU A 131 -4.15 14.96 14.54
N ASN A 132 -4.32 16.07 15.26
CA ASN A 132 -5.57 16.38 15.93
C ASN A 132 -6.66 16.86 14.92
N SER A 133 -7.90 16.91 15.38
CA SER A 133 -9.05 17.27 14.53
C SER A 133 -8.95 18.65 13.85
N ASN A 134 -8.30 19.62 14.50
CA ASN A 134 -8.13 20.95 13.95
C ASN A 134 -7.02 21.00 12.90
N GLU A 135 -5.93 20.29 13.12
CA GLU A 135 -4.87 20.10 12.13
C GLU A 135 -5.38 19.40 10.87
N ILE A 136 -6.22 18.37 11.00
CA ILE A 136 -6.85 17.69 9.86
C ILE A 136 -7.75 18.65 9.07
N LYS A 137 -8.54 19.49 9.75
CA LYS A 137 -9.39 20.50 9.09
C LYS A 137 -8.56 21.52 8.32
N ALA A 138 -7.50 22.04 8.95
CA ALA A 138 -6.58 23.00 8.33
C ALA A 138 -5.84 22.37 7.13
N LEU A 139 -5.38 21.15 7.27
CA LEU A 139 -4.71 20.43 6.19
C LEU A 139 -5.64 20.22 4.98
N LYS A 140 -6.92 19.87 5.21
CA LYS A 140 -7.95 19.77 4.16
C LYS A 140 -8.23 21.12 3.50
N PHE A 141 -8.36 22.17 4.29
CA PHE A 141 -8.55 23.53 3.77
C PHE A 141 -7.40 23.95 2.85
N ILE A 142 -6.14 23.73 3.30
CA ILE A 142 -4.96 24.02 2.49
C ILE A 142 -4.94 23.13 1.24
N ALA A 143 -5.22 21.84 1.33
CA ALA A 143 -5.24 20.93 0.19
C ALA A 143 -6.24 21.35 -0.90
N GLN A 144 -7.41 21.86 -0.49
CA GLN A 144 -8.45 22.33 -1.42
C GLN A 144 -8.07 23.62 -2.15
N LYS A 145 -7.44 24.55 -1.43
CA LYS A 145 -7.18 25.91 -1.93
C LYS A 145 -5.74 26.17 -2.39
N ALA A 146 -4.82 25.20 -2.18
CA ALA A 146 -3.41 25.40 -2.48
C ALA A 146 -3.16 25.77 -3.97
N PRO A 147 -2.30 26.76 -4.20
CA PRO A 147 -1.51 27.54 -3.26
C PRO A 147 -2.35 28.63 -2.53
N VAL A 148 -2.44 28.57 -1.21
CA VAL A 148 -3.23 29.48 -0.38
C VAL A 148 -2.34 30.51 0.31
N ASP A 149 -2.86 31.72 0.54
CA ASP A 149 -2.13 32.78 1.25
C ASP A 149 -1.90 32.40 2.71
N LEU A 150 -0.73 32.74 3.24
CA LEU A 150 -0.34 32.47 4.63
C LEU A 150 -1.22 33.20 5.63
N VAL A 151 -1.48 34.46 5.39
CA VAL A 151 -2.26 35.31 6.31
C VAL A 151 -3.70 34.82 6.37
N ASP A 152 -4.33 34.61 5.20
CA ASP A 152 -5.69 34.06 5.11
C ASP A 152 -5.81 32.70 5.82
N THR A 153 -4.74 31.87 5.74
CA THR A 153 -4.73 30.56 6.40
C THR A 153 -4.59 30.68 7.91
N ILE A 154 -3.74 31.59 8.39
CA ILE A 154 -3.58 31.87 9.82
C ILE A 154 -4.89 32.42 10.41
N ASP A 155 -5.53 33.35 9.72
CA ASP A 155 -6.81 33.93 10.16
C ASP A 155 -7.93 32.86 10.22
N THR A 156 -7.89 31.89 9.31
CA THR A 156 -8.92 30.81 9.23
C THR A 156 -8.66 29.65 10.19
N CYS A 157 -7.41 29.25 10.34
CA CYS A 157 -7.05 27.99 11.01
C CYS A 157 -6.31 28.20 12.34
N GLY A 158 -5.73 29.38 12.57
CA GLY A 158 -4.85 29.68 13.71
C GLY A 158 -3.36 29.46 13.41
N GLU A 159 -2.53 30.35 13.97
CA GLU A 159 -1.08 30.37 13.76
C GLU A 159 -0.41 29.09 14.31
N ASP A 160 -0.83 28.63 15.49
CA ASP A 160 -0.28 27.43 16.13
C ASP A 160 -0.46 26.18 15.27
N ILE A 161 -1.63 26.07 14.63
CA ILE A 161 -1.97 24.93 13.75
C ILE A 161 -1.12 24.96 12.49
N VAL A 162 -1.00 26.14 11.85
CA VAL A 162 -0.17 26.31 10.65
C VAL A 162 1.30 26.00 10.96
N THR A 163 1.80 26.50 12.09
CA THR A 163 3.15 26.27 12.57
C THR A 163 3.39 24.78 12.84
N SER A 164 2.45 24.10 13.50
CA SER A 164 2.53 22.66 13.73
C SER A 164 2.61 21.87 12.42
N LEU A 165 1.75 22.17 11.45
CA LEU A 165 1.77 21.48 10.14
C LEU A 165 3.06 21.73 9.34
N LEU A 166 3.66 22.92 9.48
CA LEU A 166 4.99 23.24 8.92
C LEU A 166 6.09 22.41 9.59
N HIS A 167 6.09 22.30 10.92
CA HIS A 167 7.04 21.50 11.68
C HIS A 167 6.93 20.02 11.33
N LYS A 168 5.72 19.49 11.20
CA LYS A 168 5.43 18.13 10.76
C LYS A 168 5.74 17.88 9.27
N ARG A 169 6.17 18.92 8.54
CA ARG A 169 6.50 18.86 7.11
C ARG A 169 5.37 18.32 6.23
N LEU A 170 4.12 18.56 6.61
CA LEU A 170 2.96 18.22 5.82
C LEU A 170 2.59 19.34 4.84
N ILE A 171 2.95 20.56 5.18
CA ILE A 171 2.83 21.73 4.32
C ILE A 171 4.19 22.42 4.15
N ILE A 172 4.31 23.18 3.07
CA ILE A 172 5.49 24.02 2.80
C ILE A 172 5.09 25.46 2.58
N LYS A 173 5.98 26.36 2.97
CA LYS A 173 5.85 27.80 2.72
C LYS A 173 6.74 28.19 1.53
N SER A 174 6.15 28.84 0.54
CA SER A 174 6.85 29.43 -0.60
C SER A 174 6.49 30.91 -0.70
N GLY A 175 7.38 31.77 -0.24
CA GLY A 175 7.09 33.19 -0.05
C GLY A 175 5.97 33.39 0.95
N ILE A 176 4.87 34.00 0.51
CA ILE A 176 3.65 34.23 1.30
C ILE A 176 2.59 33.14 1.12
N ARG A 177 2.90 32.06 0.40
CA ARG A 177 1.93 31.02 0.07
C ARG A 177 2.28 29.69 0.71
N LEU A 178 1.23 28.96 1.08
CA LEU A 178 1.31 27.59 1.60
C LEU A 178 0.84 26.58 0.55
N ASN A 179 1.52 25.44 0.51
CA ASN A 179 1.16 24.28 -0.29
C ASN A 179 1.28 23.02 0.56
N ILE A 180 0.62 21.95 0.12
CA ILE A 180 0.89 20.63 0.66
C ILE A 180 2.30 20.20 0.21
N TYR A 181 3.08 19.60 1.11
CA TYR A 181 4.48 19.25 0.84
C TYR A 181 4.62 18.25 -0.33
N TRP A 182 3.71 17.27 -0.42
CA TRP A 182 3.70 16.27 -1.48
C TRP A 182 2.41 16.40 -2.31
N ASP A 183 2.52 16.58 -3.63
CA ASP A 183 1.34 16.66 -4.51
C ASP A 183 0.46 15.41 -4.40
N ILE A 184 1.09 14.23 -4.29
CA ILE A 184 0.41 12.95 -4.14
C ILE A 184 -0.33 12.87 -2.80
N PHE A 185 0.22 13.44 -1.74
CA PHE A 185 -0.45 13.53 -0.46
C PHE A 185 -1.65 14.50 -0.51
N ARG A 186 -1.53 15.59 -1.27
CA ARG A 186 -2.66 16.47 -1.55
C ARG A 186 -3.82 15.73 -2.20
N GLU A 187 -3.52 14.96 -3.23
CA GLU A 187 -4.53 14.15 -3.93
C GLU A 187 -5.17 13.14 -2.97
N TYR A 188 -4.36 12.48 -2.16
CA TYR A 188 -4.85 11.58 -1.11
C TYR A 188 -5.75 12.26 -0.08
N ILE A 189 -5.40 13.47 0.41
CA ILE A 189 -6.23 14.23 1.35
C ILE A 189 -7.60 14.59 0.73
N LEU A 190 -7.63 14.89 -0.58
CA LEU A 190 -8.85 15.32 -1.28
C LEU A 190 -9.74 14.15 -1.70
N THR A 191 -9.14 13.05 -2.16
CA THR A 191 -9.86 11.95 -2.80
C THR A 191 -9.95 10.71 -1.91
N GLU A 192 -9.16 10.67 -0.84
CA GLU A 192 -8.94 9.49 0.02
C GLU A 192 -8.43 8.27 -0.78
N THR A 193 -7.92 8.48 -1.99
CA THR A 193 -7.36 7.45 -2.85
C THR A 193 -5.85 7.58 -2.93
N VAL A 194 -5.15 6.45 -2.87
CA VAL A 194 -3.71 6.41 -3.10
C VAL A 194 -3.47 6.30 -4.59
N PRO A 195 -2.60 7.13 -5.17
CA PRO A 195 -2.26 7.02 -6.58
C PRO A 195 -1.68 5.64 -6.90
N ILE A 196 -1.95 5.17 -8.10
CA ILE A 196 -1.41 3.90 -8.57
C ILE A 196 0.09 4.08 -8.79
N ILE A 197 0.88 3.46 -7.91
CA ILE A 197 2.33 3.35 -8.13
C ILE A 197 2.54 2.12 -9.01
N SER A 198 3.10 2.35 -10.20
CA SER A 198 3.38 1.26 -11.11
C SER A 198 4.48 0.37 -10.55
N LEU A 199 4.19 -0.94 -10.49
CA LEU A 199 5.16 -1.95 -10.11
C LEU A 199 6.19 -2.10 -11.24
N ARG A 200 7.45 -1.83 -10.94
CA ARG A 200 8.58 -1.93 -11.90
C ARG A 200 9.45 -3.16 -11.67
N TYR A 201 9.20 -3.88 -10.59
CA TYR A 201 9.95 -5.04 -10.21
C TYR A 201 9.73 -6.20 -11.20
N LEU A 202 10.82 -6.81 -11.65
CA LEU A 202 10.78 -8.01 -12.47
C LEU A 202 10.91 -9.25 -11.59
N PRO A 203 9.89 -10.11 -11.50
CA PRO A 203 9.93 -11.28 -10.64
C PRO A 203 11.14 -12.18 -10.95
N SER A 204 11.82 -12.61 -9.91
CA SER A 204 13.04 -13.42 -10.03
C SER A 204 12.77 -14.91 -10.12
N ASN A 205 11.62 -15.34 -9.60
CA ASN A 205 11.24 -16.75 -9.50
C ASN A 205 10.02 -17.08 -10.37
N ASP A 206 9.77 -18.33 -10.60
CA ASP A 206 8.58 -18.85 -11.26
C ASP A 206 7.45 -19.12 -10.24
N PHE A 207 6.24 -19.34 -10.75
CA PHE A 207 5.07 -19.59 -9.92
C PHE A 207 5.19 -20.85 -9.06
N SER A 208 5.84 -21.91 -9.56
CA SER A 208 5.97 -23.17 -8.80
C SER A 208 6.80 -22.97 -7.54
N THR A 209 7.84 -22.16 -7.62
CA THR A 209 8.68 -21.79 -6.47
C THR A 209 7.89 -20.98 -5.46
N ILE A 210 7.17 -19.93 -5.91
CA ILE A 210 6.32 -19.09 -5.07
C ILE A 210 5.22 -19.93 -4.40
N TRP A 211 4.54 -20.80 -5.17
CA TRP A 211 3.51 -21.69 -4.66
C TRP A 211 4.01 -22.61 -3.55
N ASN A 212 5.22 -23.20 -3.72
CA ASN A 212 5.80 -24.04 -2.70
C ASN A 212 6.08 -23.29 -1.40
N VAL A 213 6.55 -22.06 -1.48
CA VAL A 213 6.78 -21.21 -0.30
C VAL A 213 5.46 -20.86 0.38
N VAL A 214 4.43 -20.49 -0.38
CA VAL A 214 3.09 -20.21 0.19
C VAL A 214 2.53 -21.44 0.92
N LYS A 215 2.73 -22.65 0.40
CA LYS A 215 2.36 -23.89 1.11
C LYS A 215 3.10 -24.10 2.44
N TYR A 216 4.34 -23.63 2.57
CA TYR A 216 5.03 -23.65 3.86
C TYR A 216 4.46 -22.59 4.80
N LEU A 217 4.23 -21.38 4.28
CA LEU A 217 3.68 -20.25 5.05
C LEU A 217 2.26 -20.52 5.55
N SER A 218 1.45 -21.28 4.80
CA SER A 218 0.09 -21.64 5.23
C SER A 218 0.05 -22.52 6.48
N LYS A 219 1.16 -23.17 6.83
CA LYS A 219 1.27 -24.02 8.01
C LYS A 219 1.77 -23.25 9.24
N LYS A 220 2.72 -22.35 9.07
CA LYS A 220 3.32 -21.56 10.13
C LYS A 220 4.20 -20.44 9.55
N PRO A 221 4.45 -19.35 10.32
CA PRO A 221 5.50 -18.40 10.01
C PRO A 221 6.86 -19.10 9.82
N ILE A 222 7.68 -18.60 8.89
CA ILE A 222 8.96 -19.21 8.55
C ILE A 222 10.06 -18.15 8.42
N SER A 223 11.22 -18.36 9.03
CA SER A 223 12.40 -17.51 8.85
C SER A 223 13.15 -17.85 7.54
N ILE A 224 14.03 -16.94 7.11
CA ILE A 224 14.93 -17.16 5.97
C ILE A 224 15.74 -18.45 6.17
N GLN A 225 16.30 -18.66 7.36
CA GLN A 225 17.10 -19.85 7.68
C GLN A 225 16.28 -21.14 7.60
N GLN A 226 15.07 -21.14 8.18
CA GLN A 226 14.17 -22.28 8.11
C GLN A 226 13.70 -22.58 6.68
N LEU A 227 13.53 -21.56 5.84
CA LEU A 227 13.20 -21.74 4.45
C LEU A 227 14.38 -22.33 3.66
N GLN A 228 15.61 -21.91 3.97
CA GLN A 228 16.83 -22.43 3.40
C GLN A 228 17.03 -23.93 3.72
N GLU A 229 16.82 -24.32 4.99
CA GLU A 229 16.90 -25.72 5.41
C GLU A 229 15.89 -26.63 4.70
N LYS A 230 14.76 -26.07 4.24
CA LYS A 230 13.68 -26.85 3.61
C LYS A 230 13.74 -26.91 2.09
N THR A 231 14.52 -26.04 1.45
CA THR A 231 14.43 -25.84 0.00
C THR A 231 15.72 -26.05 -0.76
N ASP A 232 16.84 -26.29 -0.11
CA ASP A 232 18.19 -26.40 -0.71
C ASP A 232 18.61 -25.19 -1.55
N PHE A 233 17.90 -24.03 -1.43
CA PHE A 233 18.21 -22.82 -2.15
C PHE A 233 19.34 -22.03 -1.48
N SER A 234 20.14 -21.33 -2.28
CA SER A 234 21.11 -20.36 -1.75
C SER A 234 20.39 -19.22 -1.02
N GLU A 235 21.08 -18.58 -0.09
CA GLU A 235 20.56 -17.43 0.66
C GLU A 235 20.05 -16.32 -0.29
N GLY A 236 20.82 -15.98 -1.34
CA GLY A 236 20.42 -15.00 -2.32
C GLY A 236 19.13 -15.39 -3.09
N THR A 237 18.93 -16.69 -3.36
CA THR A 237 17.69 -17.17 -3.96
C THR A 237 16.51 -17.01 -2.99
N ILE A 238 16.70 -17.32 -1.70
CA ILE A 238 15.69 -17.17 -0.66
C ILE A 238 15.29 -15.70 -0.47
N GLN A 239 16.25 -14.78 -0.49
CA GLN A 239 15.98 -13.33 -0.42
C GLN A 239 15.14 -12.87 -1.62
N ASN A 240 15.45 -13.34 -2.84
CA ASN A 240 14.66 -13.03 -4.03
C ASN A 240 13.23 -13.61 -3.92
N ILE A 241 13.08 -14.84 -3.42
CA ILE A 241 11.76 -15.44 -3.17
C ILE A 241 10.99 -14.60 -2.14
N GLY A 242 11.65 -14.22 -1.05
CA GLY A 242 11.07 -13.34 -0.03
C GLY A 242 10.58 -12.02 -0.63
N THR A 243 11.38 -11.41 -1.50
CA THR A 243 11.00 -10.19 -2.22
C THR A 243 9.77 -10.42 -3.11
N ASP A 244 9.74 -11.51 -3.88
CA ASP A 244 8.60 -11.85 -4.74
C ASP A 244 7.31 -12.02 -3.93
N VAL A 245 7.32 -12.80 -2.83
CA VAL A 245 6.11 -13.04 -2.02
C VAL A 245 5.61 -11.77 -1.31
N LEU A 246 6.52 -10.90 -0.86
CA LEU A 246 6.16 -9.62 -0.24
C LEU A 246 5.55 -8.65 -1.25
N LEU A 247 6.17 -8.49 -2.42
CA LEU A 247 5.68 -7.58 -3.48
C LEU A 247 4.36 -8.04 -4.08
N PHE A 248 4.17 -9.35 -4.21
CA PHE A 248 2.88 -9.89 -4.64
C PHE A 248 1.79 -9.77 -3.56
N GLY A 249 2.16 -9.42 -2.32
CA GLY A 249 1.23 -9.32 -1.21
C GLY A 249 0.75 -10.67 -0.70
N LEU A 250 1.52 -11.75 -0.95
CA LEU A 250 1.22 -13.10 -0.48
C LEU A 250 1.69 -13.34 0.95
N ALA A 251 2.65 -12.55 1.41
CA ALA A 251 3.18 -12.61 2.75
C ALA A 251 3.42 -11.20 3.31
N THR A 252 3.53 -11.12 4.63
CA THR A 252 4.10 -9.99 5.38
C THR A 252 5.33 -10.46 6.12
N ARG A 253 6.15 -9.53 6.61
CA ARG A 253 7.29 -9.86 7.46
C ARG A 253 6.98 -9.38 8.89
N GLU A 254 7.13 -10.28 9.86
CA GLU A 254 6.86 -10.03 11.27
C GLU A 254 7.91 -10.76 12.09
N ASN A 255 8.61 -10.08 13.02
CA ASN A 255 9.67 -10.66 13.84
C ASN A 255 10.72 -11.45 13.03
N SER A 256 11.20 -10.87 11.93
CA SER A 256 12.15 -11.48 10.99
C SER A 256 11.68 -12.80 10.35
N GLN A 257 10.38 -13.08 10.39
CA GLN A 257 9.75 -14.23 9.75
C GLN A 257 8.77 -13.77 8.66
N TYR A 258 8.63 -14.57 7.63
CA TYR A 258 7.55 -14.42 6.67
C TYR A 258 6.28 -15.05 7.23
N VAL A 259 5.20 -14.29 7.20
CA VAL A 259 3.86 -14.69 7.65
C VAL A 259 2.92 -14.60 6.47
N LEU A 260 2.05 -15.56 6.29
CA LEU A 260 1.07 -15.53 5.21
C LEU A 260 0.18 -14.29 5.35
N SER A 261 -0.11 -13.61 4.24
CA SER A 261 -0.97 -12.44 4.21
C SER A 261 -2.36 -12.75 4.79
N GLU A 262 -2.95 -11.78 5.49
CA GLU A 262 -4.30 -11.93 6.09
C GLU A 262 -5.35 -12.33 5.06
N ASP A 263 -5.26 -11.81 3.84
CA ASP A 263 -6.17 -12.13 2.74
C ASP A 263 -6.16 -13.63 2.37
N LEU A 264 -5.04 -14.31 2.64
CA LEU A 264 -4.86 -15.74 2.37
C LEU A 264 -5.12 -16.65 3.59
N LEU A 265 -5.25 -16.09 4.78
CA LEU A 265 -5.54 -16.88 6.00
C LEU A 265 -7.00 -17.32 6.09
N GLU A 266 -7.91 -16.63 5.40
CA GLU A 266 -9.35 -16.82 5.51
C GLU A 266 -9.95 -17.69 4.38
N GLU A 267 -9.21 -17.92 3.30
CA GLU A 267 -9.63 -18.74 2.15
C GLU A 267 -8.84 -20.04 2.07
N GLU A 268 -9.41 -21.08 1.44
CA GLU A 268 -8.61 -22.20 0.99
C GLU A 268 -7.54 -21.69 0.03
N ASN A 269 -6.26 -21.88 0.39
CA ASN A 269 -5.13 -21.45 -0.41
C ASN A 269 -5.05 -22.30 -1.68
N THR A 270 -5.84 -21.98 -2.68
CA THR A 270 -5.79 -22.57 -4.00
C THR A 270 -4.80 -21.82 -4.89
N GLN A 271 -4.27 -22.47 -5.90
CA GLN A 271 -3.41 -21.81 -6.89
C GLN A 271 -4.17 -20.65 -7.58
N GLU A 272 -5.46 -20.81 -7.80
CA GLU A 272 -6.30 -19.82 -8.45
C GLU A 272 -6.44 -18.54 -7.61
N ASN A 273 -6.66 -18.67 -6.29
CA ASN A 273 -6.75 -17.52 -5.39
C ASN A 273 -5.44 -16.74 -5.35
N ILE A 274 -4.31 -17.44 -5.31
CA ILE A 274 -2.99 -16.81 -5.34
C ILE A 274 -2.74 -16.09 -6.67
N LEU A 275 -3.08 -16.73 -7.80
CA LEU A 275 -2.96 -16.11 -9.11
C LEU A 275 -3.87 -14.87 -9.26
N ASN A 276 -5.04 -14.87 -8.63
CA ASN A 276 -5.92 -13.70 -8.61
C ASN A 276 -5.30 -12.52 -7.85
N ILE A 277 -4.66 -12.76 -6.69
CA ILE A 277 -3.93 -11.73 -5.95
C ILE A 277 -2.78 -11.18 -6.80
N ILE A 278 -1.99 -12.06 -7.40
CA ILE A 278 -0.86 -11.68 -8.26
C ILE A 278 -1.37 -10.91 -9.50
N ARG A 279 -2.50 -11.31 -10.08
CA ARG A 279 -3.15 -10.60 -11.21
C ARG A 279 -3.45 -9.15 -10.86
N GLU A 280 -4.00 -8.86 -9.67
CA GLU A 280 -4.26 -7.49 -9.23
C GLU A 280 -2.97 -6.66 -9.08
N LYS A 281 -1.85 -7.29 -8.70
CA LYS A 281 -0.53 -6.62 -8.70
C LYS A 281 -0.03 -6.37 -10.12
N PHE A 282 -0.19 -7.34 -11.02
CA PHE A 282 0.20 -7.19 -12.42
C PHE A 282 -0.64 -6.16 -13.18
N LYS A 283 -1.88 -5.88 -12.80
CA LYS A 283 -2.64 -4.74 -13.33
C LYS A 283 -1.93 -3.40 -13.11
N LYS A 284 -1.08 -3.31 -12.07
CA LYS A 284 -0.26 -2.12 -11.75
C LYS A 284 1.16 -2.21 -12.32
N HIS A 285 1.53 -3.32 -12.94
CA HIS A 285 2.88 -3.50 -13.47
C HIS A 285 3.09 -2.60 -14.69
N ILE A 286 4.26 -1.93 -14.75
CA ILE A 286 4.55 -0.93 -15.79
C ILE A 286 4.39 -1.49 -17.21
N ILE A 287 4.80 -2.73 -17.45
CA ILE A 287 4.64 -3.39 -18.76
C ILE A 287 3.15 -3.59 -19.08
N THR A 288 2.35 -4.03 -18.12
CA THR A 288 0.90 -4.19 -18.31
C THR A 288 0.22 -2.86 -18.57
N LEU A 289 0.67 -1.79 -17.91
CA LEU A 289 0.17 -0.43 -18.17
C LEU A 289 0.49 0.03 -19.60
N HIS A 290 1.69 -0.26 -20.13
CA HIS A 290 2.02 0.01 -21.54
C HIS A 290 1.21 -0.86 -22.51
N LEU A 291 0.94 -2.12 -22.16
CA LEU A 291 0.10 -2.99 -23.00
C LEU A 291 -1.35 -2.51 -23.09
N LYS A 292 -1.84 -1.73 -22.14
CA LYS A 292 -3.20 -1.15 -22.17
C LYS A 292 -3.42 -0.15 -23.29
N ASP A 293 -2.36 0.46 -23.81
CA ASP A 293 -2.44 1.33 -24.97
C ASP A 293 -2.74 0.55 -26.26
N LEU A 294 -2.64 -0.79 -26.18
CA LEU A 294 -2.97 -1.71 -27.28
C LEU A 294 -4.43 -2.19 -27.17
N SER A 295 -5.04 -2.47 -28.32
CA SER A 295 -6.36 -3.10 -28.36
C SER A 295 -6.28 -4.55 -27.88
N SER A 296 -7.30 -4.99 -27.12
CA SER A 296 -7.41 -6.42 -26.75
C SER A 296 -7.50 -7.27 -28.04
N GLY A 297 -6.74 -8.36 -28.09
CA GLY A 297 -6.59 -9.20 -29.28
C GLY A 297 -5.34 -8.90 -30.12
N THR A 298 -4.55 -7.86 -29.77
CA THR A 298 -3.29 -7.56 -30.47
C THR A 298 -2.31 -8.73 -30.32
N LEU A 299 -1.70 -9.11 -31.44
CA LEU A 299 -0.63 -10.12 -31.51
C LEU A 299 0.70 -9.48 -31.18
N LEU A 300 1.46 -10.11 -30.28
CA LEU A 300 2.76 -9.66 -29.82
C LEU A 300 3.78 -10.79 -29.93
N THR A 301 4.92 -10.49 -30.52
CA THR A 301 6.06 -11.42 -30.60
C THR A 301 7.03 -11.20 -29.44
N ILE A 302 7.93 -12.16 -29.20
CA ILE A 302 9.00 -12.02 -28.20
C ILE A 302 9.86 -10.76 -28.46
N THR A 303 10.06 -10.40 -29.73
CA THR A 303 10.83 -9.19 -30.11
C THR A 303 10.11 -7.93 -29.63
N ASN A 304 8.79 -7.84 -29.84
CA ASN A 304 8.01 -6.71 -29.34
C ASN A 304 8.13 -6.55 -27.83
N PHE A 305 8.13 -7.66 -27.08
CA PHE A 305 8.32 -7.62 -25.63
C PHE A 305 9.73 -7.21 -25.22
N ILE A 306 10.77 -7.67 -25.93
CA ILE A 306 12.16 -7.25 -25.65
C ILE A 306 12.32 -5.74 -25.89
N ASP A 307 11.77 -5.23 -26.99
CA ASP A 307 11.82 -3.80 -27.31
C ASP A 307 11.06 -2.97 -26.25
N LEU A 308 9.87 -3.41 -25.87
CA LEU A 308 9.08 -2.79 -24.79
C LEU A 308 9.83 -2.81 -23.46
N MET A 309 10.52 -3.91 -23.14
CA MET A 309 11.34 -4.00 -21.92
C MET A 309 12.52 -3.03 -21.97
N LYS A 310 13.23 -2.93 -23.09
CA LYS A 310 14.35 -2.01 -23.27
C LYS A 310 13.88 -0.54 -23.16
N GLU A 311 12.74 -0.22 -23.73
CA GLU A 311 12.13 1.11 -23.64
C GLU A 311 11.69 1.44 -22.19
N THR A 312 11.12 0.47 -21.49
CA THR A 312 10.63 0.66 -20.13
C THR A 312 11.76 0.79 -19.10
N TYR A 313 12.90 0.13 -19.34
CA TYR A 313 14.07 0.11 -18.45
C TYR A 313 15.34 0.61 -19.18
N PRO A 314 15.37 1.85 -19.65
CA PRO A 314 16.44 2.36 -20.53
C PRO A 314 17.82 2.41 -19.88
N ASP A 315 17.87 2.49 -18.54
CA ASP A 315 19.13 2.57 -17.78
C ASP A 315 19.80 1.21 -17.59
N ASN A 316 19.09 0.12 -17.86
CA ASN A 316 19.59 -1.23 -17.71
C ASN A 316 20.37 -1.66 -18.97
N LYS A 317 21.69 -1.70 -18.87
CA LYS A 317 22.58 -2.11 -19.98
C LYS A 317 22.83 -3.62 -19.95
N TYR A 318 21.78 -4.42 -20.07
CA TYR A 318 21.92 -5.87 -20.12
C TYR A 318 22.31 -6.35 -21.53
N ALA A 319 23.05 -7.50 -21.58
CA ALA A 319 23.26 -8.21 -22.82
C ALA A 319 21.91 -8.76 -23.36
N ASP A 320 21.81 -8.96 -24.68
CA ASP A 320 20.55 -9.46 -25.31
C ASP A 320 20.08 -10.79 -24.73
N LYS A 321 20.98 -11.69 -24.38
CA LYS A 321 20.65 -12.96 -23.70
C LYS A 321 19.96 -12.71 -22.36
N THR A 322 20.40 -11.72 -21.62
CA THR A 322 19.82 -11.36 -20.30
C THR A 322 18.44 -10.74 -20.50
N TRP A 323 18.29 -9.79 -21.43
CA TRP A 323 16.99 -9.23 -21.81
C TRP A 323 16.00 -10.32 -22.18
N ARG A 324 16.41 -11.24 -23.04
CA ARG A 324 15.56 -12.36 -23.44
C ARG A 324 15.11 -13.22 -22.25
N SER A 325 16.02 -13.50 -21.29
CA SER A 325 15.71 -14.27 -20.09
C SER A 325 14.68 -13.60 -19.22
N TYR A 326 14.83 -12.30 -18.93
CA TYR A 326 13.86 -11.53 -18.16
C TYR A 326 12.51 -11.44 -18.87
N THR A 327 12.52 -11.20 -20.19
CA THR A 327 11.32 -11.12 -21.00
C THR A 327 10.53 -12.43 -20.98
N ILE A 328 11.18 -13.59 -21.17
CA ILE A 328 10.51 -14.90 -21.12
C ILE A 328 9.88 -15.15 -19.75
N ARG A 329 10.57 -14.77 -18.66
CA ARG A 329 10.02 -14.91 -17.31
C ARG A 329 8.80 -14.04 -17.10
N LEU A 330 8.87 -12.78 -17.52
CA LEU A 330 7.75 -11.87 -17.42
C LEU A 330 6.55 -12.33 -18.25
N ILE A 331 6.77 -12.80 -19.49
CA ILE A 331 5.72 -13.38 -20.33
C ILE A 331 5.01 -14.53 -19.63
N ARG A 332 5.75 -15.45 -19.00
CA ARG A 332 5.16 -16.56 -18.23
C ARG A 332 4.23 -16.06 -17.10
N TRP A 333 4.64 -15.00 -16.39
CA TRP A 333 3.79 -14.39 -15.38
C TRP A 333 2.54 -13.76 -15.98
N LEU A 334 2.67 -13.08 -17.12
CA LEU A 334 1.53 -12.48 -17.81
C LEU A 334 0.57 -13.54 -18.39
N GLU A 335 1.08 -14.71 -18.82
CA GLU A 335 0.26 -15.85 -19.23
C GLU A 335 -0.53 -16.42 -18.03
N LEU A 336 0.17 -16.72 -16.93
CA LEU A 336 -0.44 -17.29 -15.72
C LEU A 336 -1.51 -16.35 -15.11
N THR A 337 -1.28 -15.06 -15.20
CA THR A 337 -2.24 -14.05 -14.72
C THR A 337 -3.31 -13.68 -15.74
N GLY A 338 -3.25 -14.24 -16.95
CA GLY A 338 -4.30 -14.13 -17.98
C GLY A 338 -4.23 -12.88 -18.86
N PHE A 339 -3.17 -12.06 -18.73
CA PHE A 339 -2.95 -10.90 -19.64
C PHE A 339 -2.50 -11.32 -21.03
N LEU A 340 -1.88 -12.48 -21.14
CA LEU A 340 -1.43 -13.06 -22.41
C LEU A 340 -2.01 -14.45 -22.60
N GLN A 341 -2.37 -14.74 -23.82
CA GLN A 341 -2.75 -16.08 -24.27
C GLN A 341 -1.80 -16.49 -25.39
N PRO A 342 -1.18 -17.70 -25.33
CA PRO A 342 -0.35 -18.20 -26.42
C PRO A 342 -1.15 -18.20 -27.73
N ALA A 343 -0.53 -17.72 -28.81
CA ALA A 343 -1.10 -17.79 -30.16
C ALA A 343 -0.70 -19.10 -30.85
N THR A 344 -1.23 -19.34 -32.03
CA THR A 344 -0.91 -20.54 -32.84
C THR A 344 0.54 -20.53 -33.32
N GLU A 345 1.08 -19.33 -33.58
CA GLU A 345 2.48 -19.17 -34.00
C GLU A 345 3.44 -19.25 -32.82
N PRO A 346 4.59 -19.92 -32.95
CA PRO A 346 5.60 -20.02 -31.88
C PRO A 346 6.11 -18.64 -31.45
N ASN A 347 6.32 -18.46 -30.14
CA ASN A 347 6.81 -17.21 -29.54
C ASN A 347 5.94 -15.97 -29.84
N THR A 348 4.63 -16.19 -29.98
CA THR A 348 3.63 -15.15 -30.22
C THR A 348 2.48 -15.28 -29.23
N TRP A 349 1.96 -14.15 -28.78
CA TRP A 349 0.91 -14.07 -27.77
C TRP A 349 -0.16 -13.07 -28.16
N ILE A 350 -1.38 -13.35 -27.72
CA ILE A 350 -2.53 -12.47 -27.85
C ILE A 350 -2.70 -11.70 -26.55
N TYR A 351 -2.69 -10.39 -26.61
CA TYR A 351 -2.96 -9.54 -25.44
C TYR A 351 -4.44 -9.57 -25.06
N LYS A 352 -4.73 -9.67 -23.77
CA LYS A 352 -6.07 -9.58 -23.16
C LYS A 352 -6.12 -8.42 -22.18
N ASP A 353 -7.01 -7.48 -22.39
CA ASP A 353 -7.27 -6.42 -21.42
C ASP A 353 -8.13 -6.97 -20.26
N LEU A 354 -7.58 -6.99 -19.07
CA LEU A 354 -8.27 -7.41 -17.84
C LEU A 354 -8.77 -6.22 -16.99
N GLY A 355 -8.89 -5.05 -17.62
CA GLY A 355 -9.39 -3.84 -16.97
C GLY A 355 -8.35 -3.10 -16.12
N SER A 356 -8.79 -2.00 -15.51
CA SER A 356 -7.92 -1.12 -14.72
C SER A 356 -7.59 -1.71 -13.34
N PRO A 357 -6.43 -1.38 -12.77
CA PRO A 357 -6.12 -1.75 -11.40
C PRO A 357 -7.12 -1.08 -10.47
N LYS A 358 -7.52 -1.79 -9.44
CA LYS A 358 -8.31 -1.18 -8.37
C LYS A 358 -7.43 -0.15 -7.67
N THR A 359 -7.87 1.10 -7.60
CA THR A 359 -7.31 2.08 -6.68
C THR A 359 -7.52 1.52 -5.27
N SER A 360 -6.45 1.44 -4.49
CA SER A 360 -6.61 1.15 -3.09
C SER A 360 -7.27 2.37 -2.44
N VAL A 361 -8.58 2.31 -2.29
CA VAL A 361 -9.27 3.22 -1.39
C VAL A 361 -8.80 2.80 0.00
N MET A 362 -7.98 3.60 0.64
CA MET A 362 -7.77 3.40 2.06
C MET A 362 -9.10 3.64 2.75
N SER A 363 -9.68 2.53 3.23
CA SER A 363 -10.59 2.70 4.35
C SER A 363 -9.76 3.37 5.45
N ARG A 364 -10.02 4.65 5.73
CA ARG A 364 -9.60 5.20 7.00
C ARG A 364 -10.02 4.18 8.05
N ARG A 365 -9.06 3.62 8.79
CA ARG A 365 -9.34 3.33 10.19
C ARG A 365 -9.66 4.67 10.84
N ARG A 366 -10.86 5.22 10.56
CA ARG A 366 -11.48 6.01 11.58
C ARG A 366 -11.48 5.07 12.77
N THR A 367 -10.94 5.52 13.87
CA THR A 367 -11.38 5.11 15.20
C THR A 367 -12.88 5.41 15.25
N SER A 368 -13.66 4.66 14.47
CA SER A 368 -15.08 4.53 14.74
C SER A 368 -15.07 3.78 16.06
N ASN A 369 -15.80 4.27 17.05
CA ASN A 369 -16.11 3.53 18.27
C ASN A 369 -16.80 2.20 17.95
N PHE A 370 -16.84 1.81 16.68
CA PHE A 370 -17.49 0.61 16.16
C PHE A 370 -16.45 -0.52 16.03
N PHE A 371 -16.25 -1.20 17.11
CA PHE A 371 -15.33 -2.33 17.19
C PHE A 371 -15.93 -3.56 16.49
N VAL A 372 -15.17 -4.23 15.65
CA VAL A 372 -15.54 -5.49 15.00
C VAL A 372 -14.58 -6.58 15.46
N PRO A 373 -15.03 -7.54 16.30
CA PRO A 373 -14.20 -8.67 16.68
C PRO A 373 -13.79 -9.48 15.44
N ARG A 374 -12.50 -9.74 15.26
CA ARG A 374 -12.00 -10.41 14.05
C ARG A 374 -12.09 -11.93 14.07
N ILE A 375 -12.41 -12.51 15.22
CA ILE A 375 -12.63 -13.97 15.39
C ILE A 375 -14.00 -14.22 16.01
N THR A 376 -14.50 -15.45 15.88
CA THR A 376 -15.77 -15.86 16.49
C THR A 376 -15.64 -16.05 17.99
N PRO A 377 -16.74 -15.94 18.77
CA PRO A 377 -16.69 -16.18 20.22
C PRO A 377 -16.10 -17.53 20.59
N GLN A 378 -16.51 -18.59 19.90
CA GLN A 378 -16.04 -19.96 20.17
C GLN A 378 -14.51 -20.09 19.95
N LEU A 379 -14.01 -19.50 18.86
CA LEU A 379 -12.57 -19.50 18.59
C LEU A 379 -11.81 -18.66 19.64
N PHE A 380 -12.36 -17.52 20.03
CA PHE A 380 -11.76 -16.68 21.07
C PHE A 380 -11.67 -17.42 22.41
N ILE A 381 -12.75 -18.07 22.84
CA ILE A 381 -12.79 -18.86 24.08
C ILE A 381 -11.80 -20.05 24.00
N SER A 382 -11.67 -20.69 22.85
CA SER A 382 -10.74 -21.82 22.68
C SER A 382 -9.23 -21.43 22.70
N ILE A 383 -8.91 -20.19 22.32
CA ILE A 383 -7.55 -19.67 22.33
C ILE A 383 -7.13 -19.22 23.74
N TYR A 384 -8.06 -18.67 24.50
CA TYR A 384 -7.77 -18.05 25.80
C TYR A 384 -7.00 -18.94 26.77
N PRO A 385 -7.34 -20.24 27.00
CA PRO A 385 -6.59 -21.08 27.94
C PRO A 385 -5.11 -21.25 27.57
N GLN A 386 -4.75 -21.01 26.32
CA GLN A 386 -3.36 -21.13 25.86
C GLN A 386 -2.54 -19.87 26.13
N ILE A 387 -3.20 -18.74 26.37
CA ILE A 387 -2.56 -17.41 26.51
C ILE A 387 -2.83 -16.75 27.86
N ALA A 388 -3.77 -17.27 28.66
CA ALA A 388 -4.08 -16.75 30.01
C ALA A 388 -2.84 -16.75 30.93
N GLY A 389 -2.66 -15.69 31.69
CA GLY A 389 -1.55 -15.49 32.63
C GLY A 389 -0.19 -15.22 31.96
N LYS A 390 -0.09 -15.22 30.62
CA LYS A 390 1.17 -14.97 29.94
C LYS A 390 1.42 -13.48 29.73
N ASN A 391 2.71 -13.11 29.70
CA ASN A 391 3.14 -11.79 29.25
C ASN A 391 2.95 -11.66 27.74
N LEU A 392 2.55 -10.46 27.25
CA LEU A 392 2.34 -10.19 25.83
C LEU A 392 3.61 -10.44 24.97
N GLN A 393 4.81 -10.27 25.58
CA GLN A 393 6.09 -10.50 24.91
C GLN A 393 6.41 -12.01 24.72
N GLU A 394 5.80 -12.87 25.55
CA GLU A 394 6.01 -14.33 25.48
C GLU A 394 5.04 -15.04 24.52
N LEU A 395 4.07 -14.29 23.98
CA LEU A 395 3.07 -14.86 23.11
C LEU A 395 3.65 -15.11 21.72
N ILE A 396 3.32 -16.29 21.19
CA ILE A 396 3.61 -16.62 19.80
C ILE A 396 2.80 -15.67 18.91
N ASN A 397 3.50 -14.89 18.11
CA ASN A 397 2.91 -13.89 17.24
C ASN A 397 2.29 -14.59 16.02
N ASP A 398 1.19 -15.30 16.23
CA ASP A 398 0.37 -15.85 15.15
C ASP A 398 -0.86 -14.98 14.90
N GLY A 399 -1.40 -15.03 13.68
CA GLY A 399 -2.54 -14.19 13.30
C GLY A 399 -3.82 -14.45 14.13
N ARG A 400 -3.96 -15.62 14.78
CA ARG A 400 -5.11 -15.94 15.64
C ARG A 400 -4.94 -15.33 17.02
N THR A 401 -3.77 -15.46 17.60
CA THR A 401 -3.41 -14.85 18.89
C THR A 401 -3.50 -13.33 18.81
N ASN A 402 -3.00 -12.70 17.76
CA ASN A 402 -3.12 -11.25 17.57
C ASN A 402 -4.58 -10.77 17.51
N LYS A 403 -5.45 -11.50 16.81
CA LYS A 403 -6.88 -11.19 16.76
C LYS A 403 -7.57 -11.38 18.14
N ALA A 404 -7.13 -12.36 18.92
CA ALA A 404 -7.60 -12.56 20.31
C ALA A 404 -7.12 -11.41 21.21
N LEU A 405 -5.88 -10.96 21.06
CA LEU A 405 -5.33 -9.82 21.81
C LEU A 405 -6.08 -8.52 21.55
N GLU A 406 -6.54 -8.26 20.33
CA GLU A 406 -7.39 -7.09 20.04
C GLU A 406 -8.70 -7.12 20.86
N ILE A 407 -9.32 -8.30 21.01
CA ILE A 407 -10.53 -8.47 21.81
C ILE A 407 -10.22 -8.32 23.31
N LEU A 408 -9.13 -8.93 23.78
CA LEU A 408 -8.69 -8.80 25.18
C LEU A 408 -8.41 -7.35 25.56
N LYS A 409 -7.73 -6.59 24.69
CA LYS A 409 -7.49 -5.14 24.86
C LYS A 409 -8.81 -4.36 24.92
N LYS A 410 -9.73 -4.63 23.99
CA LYS A 410 -11.02 -3.95 23.91
C LYS A 410 -11.89 -4.22 25.13
N PHE A 411 -11.83 -5.44 25.67
CA PHE A 411 -12.60 -5.86 26.85
C PHE A 411 -11.86 -5.56 28.16
N GLU A 412 -10.68 -4.90 28.11
CA GLU A 412 -9.88 -4.56 29.29
C GLU A 412 -9.48 -5.79 30.13
N LEU A 413 -9.10 -6.87 29.44
CA LEU A 413 -8.69 -8.15 30.05
C LEU A 413 -7.16 -8.33 30.03
N ILE A 414 -6.41 -7.23 29.91
CA ILE A 414 -4.95 -7.16 29.99
C ILE A 414 -4.60 -6.15 31.06
N ASP A 415 -3.73 -6.54 32.01
CA ASP A 415 -3.20 -5.69 33.06
C ASP A 415 -1.66 -5.74 33.03
N ASN A 416 -1.00 -4.56 32.97
CA ASN A 416 0.47 -4.41 33.02
C ASN A 416 1.21 -5.40 32.09
N GLU A 417 0.81 -5.51 30.83
CA GLU A 417 1.37 -6.43 29.83
C GLU A 417 1.07 -7.94 30.08
N PHE A 418 0.28 -8.30 31.08
CA PHE A 418 -0.13 -9.67 31.34
C PHE A 418 -1.62 -9.87 30.99
N ILE A 419 -1.93 -11.00 30.36
CA ILE A 419 -3.31 -11.42 30.13
C ILE A 419 -3.86 -11.93 31.47
N LEU A 420 -4.99 -11.35 31.91
CA LEU A 420 -5.63 -11.76 33.17
C LEU A 420 -6.01 -13.25 33.10
N ASP A 421 -5.65 -14.00 34.14
CA ASP A 421 -6.09 -15.39 34.32
C ASP A 421 -7.41 -15.41 35.10
N ILE A 422 -8.53 -15.60 34.39
CA ILE A 422 -9.88 -15.47 34.92
C ILE A 422 -10.53 -16.85 34.99
N LYS A 423 -10.91 -17.30 36.19
CA LYS A 423 -11.53 -18.62 36.42
C LYS A 423 -12.83 -18.84 35.65
N ASP A 424 -13.67 -17.80 35.55
CA ASP A 424 -14.95 -17.84 34.81
C ASP A 424 -14.90 -16.90 33.62
N PHE A 425 -13.89 -17.14 32.74
CA PHE A 425 -13.61 -16.30 31.60
C PHE A 425 -14.79 -16.13 30.65
N GLU A 426 -15.54 -17.20 30.38
CA GLU A 426 -16.65 -17.17 29.46
C GLU A 426 -17.75 -16.21 29.92
N SER A 427 -18.11 -16.23 31.21
CA SER A 427 -19.08 -15.32 31.78
C SER A 427 -18.63 -13.86 31.75
N VAL A 428 -17.32 -13.60 32.00
CA VAL A 428 -16.77 -12.26 31.92
C VAL A 428 -16.79 -11.75 30.48
N VAL A 429 -16.39 -12.57 29.52
CA VAL A 429 -16.43 -12.22 28.09
C VAL A 429 -17.85 -11.99 27.62
N TYR A 430 -18.80 -12.83 28.10
CA TYR A 430 -20.21 -12.65 27.81
C TYR A 430 -20.74 -11.28 28.29
N ALA A 431 -20.43 -10.90 29.52
CA ALA A 431 -20.83 -9.61 30.07
C ALA A 431 -20.22 -8.43 29.29
N LYS A 432 -18.92 -8.50 28.95
CA LYS A 432 -18.24 -7.49 28.14
C LYS A 432 -18.79 -7.41 26.71
N ALA A 433 -19.03 -8.55 26.07
CA ALA A 433 -19.62 -8.61 24.73
C ALA A 433 -21.06 -8.08 24.73
N ASN A 434 -21.84 -8.37 25.74
CA ASN A 434 -23.22 -7.87 25.90
C ASN A 434 -23.25 -6.35 26.15
N SER A 435 -22.20 -5.74 26.66
CA SER A 435 -22.06 -4.28 26.80
C SER A 435 -21.40 -3.58 25.63
N GLU A 436 -20.82 -4.33 24.68
CA GLU A 436 -20.09 -3.74 23.56
C GLU A 436 -21.03 -3.15 22.52
N PHE A 437 -20.88 -1.86 22.24
CA PHE A 437 -21.75 -1.06 21.38
C PHE A 437 -22.00 -1.72 19.99
N SER A 438 -20.96 -2.21 19.33
CA SER A 438 -21.08 -2.78 17.99
C SER A 438 -21.87 -4.11 17.96
N ILE A 439 -21.79 -4.89 19.04
CA ILE A 439 -22.56 -6.13 19.20
C ILE A 439 -24.02 -5.79 19.51
N GLN A 440 -24.27 -4.81 20.38
CA GLN A 440 -25.62 -4.31 20.66
C GLN A 440 -26.27 -3.70 19.41
N ALA A 441 -25.52 -2.95 18.61
CA ALA A 441 -25.98 -2.43 17.33
C ALA A 441 -26.41 -3.54 16.36
N MET A 442 -25.71 -4.67 16.36
CA MET A 442 -26.10 -5.85 15.56
C MET A 442 -27.39 -6.50 16.11
N LEU A 443 -27.53 -6.60 17.43
CA LEU A 443 -28.75 -7.12 18.06
C LEU A 443 -29.95 -6.23 17.72
N GLU A 444 -29.81 -4.92 17.84
CA GLU A 444 -30.85 -3.93 17.50
C GLU A 444 -31.27 -4.04 16.01
N ILE A 445 -30.32 -4.18 15.08
CA ILE A 445 -30.64 -4.39 13.67
C ILE A 445 -31.44 -5.68 13.47
N LYS A 446 -31.08 -6.75 14.17
CA LYS A 446 -31.79 -8.04 14.06
C LYS A 446 -33.21 -7.95 14.60
N GLU A 447 -33.43 -7.19 15.63
CA GLU A 447 -34.79 -6.96 16.20
C GLU A 447 -35.64 -6.07 15.30
N LEU A 448 -35.10 -4.91 14.87
CA LEU A 448 -35.82 -3.95 14.03
C LEU A 448 -36.30 -4.53 12.70
N TYR A 449 -35.52 -5.40 12.10
CA TYR A 449 -35.84 -5.96 10.78
C TYR A 449 -36.32 -7.41 10.83
N SER A 450 -36.59 -7.94 12.02
CA SER A 450 -36.95 -9.38 12.22
C SER A 450 -35.97 -10.30 11.47
N ALA A 451 -34.68 -9.98 11.54
CA ALA A 451 -33.67 -10.37 10.59
C ALA A 451 -32.90 -11.65 10.98
N ASP A 452 -33.47 -12.56 11.74
CA ASP A 452 -32.79 -13.79 12.17
C ASP A 452 -32.39 -14.71 11.00
N LYS A 453 -33.03 -14.56 9.84
CA LYS A 453 -32.74 -15.33 8.61
C LYS A 453 -31.84 -14.60 7.62
N LEU A 454 -31.47 -13.34 7.86
CA LEU A 454 -30.62 -12.59 6.94
C LEU A 454 -29.18 -13.08 7.00
N SER A 455 -28.52 -13.02 5.84
CA SER A 455 -27.08 -13.30 5.74
C SER A 455 -26.26 -12.22 6.46
N GLY A 456 -25.05 -12.57 6.90
CA GLY A 456 -24.14 -11.59 7.50
C GLY A 456 -23.83 -10.42 6.58
N GLN A 457 -23.81 -10.63 5.26
CA GLN A 457 -23.66 -9.55 4.28
C GLN A 457 -24.83 -8.57 4.30
N ALA A 458 -26.06 -9.07 4.36
CA ALA A 458 -27.25 -8.23 4.42
C ALA A 458 -27.30 -7.44 5.75
N LEU A 459 -27.00 -8.10 6.86
CA LEU A 459 -26.89 -7.47 8.19
C LEU A 459 -25.78 -6.41 8.22
N GLY A 460 -24.63 -6.68 7.60
CA GLY A 460 -23.53 -5.73 7.47
C GLY A 460 -23.93 -4.48 6.67
N LYS A 461 -24.72 -4.62 5.60
CA LYS A 461 -25.27 -3.50 4.83
C LYS A 461 -26.19 -2.63 5.68
N LEU A 462 -27.10 -3.22 6.43
CA LEU A 462 -28.00 -2.50 7.33
C LEU A 462 -27.24 -1.73 8.42
N LEU A 463 -26.19 -2.35 9.01
CA LEU A 463 -25.30 -1.65 9.94
C LEU A 463 -24.57 -0.48 9.29
N LYS A 464 -24.01 -0.71 8.10
CA LYS A 464 -23.30 0.33 7.34
C LYS A 464 -24.18 1.55 7.09
N GLU A 465 -25.41 1.34 6.68
CA GLU A 465 -26.38 2.39 6.41
C GLU A 465 -26.83 3.11 7.69
N LYS A 466 -27.23 2.35 8.73
CA LYS A 466 -27.75 2.93 9.97
C LYS A 466 -26.72 3.77 10.73
N TYR A 467 -25.45 3.35 10.73
CA TYR A 467 -24.39 3.99 11.51
C TYR A 467 -23.40 4.79 10.63
N ASP A 468 -23.73 5.03 9.35
CA ASP A 468 -22.86 5.72 8.36
C ASP A 468 -21.41 5.20 8.36
N LEU A 469 -21.28 3.85 8.39
CA LEU A 469 -19.96 3.21 8.45
C LEU A 469 -19.32 3.22 7.05
N LYS A 470 -18.09 3.64 6.96
CA LYS A 470 -17.34 3.72 5.69
C LYS A 470 -16.73 2.36 5.28
N TRP A 471 -17.49 1.28 5.42
CA TRP A 471 -17.06 -0.06 5.07
C TRP A 471 -17.09 -0.28 3.55
N THR A 472 -16.07 -0.96 3.02
CA THR A 472 -16.12 -1.53 1.66
C THR A 472 -17.11 -2.70 1.64
N ASP A 473 -17.47 -3.20 0.46
CA ASP A 473 -18.39 -4.34 0.36
C ASP A 473 -17.81 -5.60 1.01
N VAL A 474 -16.50 -5.82 0.86
CA VAL A 474 -15.78 -6.93 1.52
C VAL A 474 -15.81 -6.74 3.04
N THR A 475 -15.45 -5.55 3.53
CA THR A 475 -15.51 -5.25 4.97
C THR A 475 -16.93 -5.37 5.51
N THR A 476 -17.94 -4.96 4.76
CA THR A 476 -19.34 -5.05 5.11
C THR A 476 -19.79 -6.51 5.33
N GLN A 477 -19.42 -7.38 4.39
CA GLN A 477 -19.71 -8.82 4.50
C GLN A 477 -18.97 -9.44 5.69
N TYR A 478 -17.67 -9.18 5.81
CA TYR A 478 -16.83 -9.71 6.88
C TYR A 478 -17.33 -9.27 8.26
N SER A 479 -17.49 -7.96 8.46
CA SER A 479 -17.93 -7.36 9.71
C SER A 479 -19.34 -7.83 10.10
N GLY A 480 -20.24 -7.91 9.12
CA GLY A 480 -21.59 -8.43 9.33
C GLY A 480 -21.59 -9.89 9.78
N ASN A 481 -20.75 -10.74 9.19
CA ASN A 481 -20.62 -12.15 9.62
C ASN A 481 -20.07 -12.27 11.04
N LYS A 482 -19.00 -11.52 11.37
CA LYS A 482 -18.38 -11.61 12.70
C LYS A 482 -19.29 -11.06 13.80
N LEU A 483 -19.87 -9.88 13.59
CA LEU A 483 -20.81 -9.31 14.57
C LEU A 483 -22.06 -10.16 14.73
N ASN A 484 -22.59 -10.77 13.66
CA ASN A 484 -23.70 -11.70 13.76
C ASN A 484 -23.36 -12.95 14.60
N SER A 485 -22.13 -13.46 14.47
CA SER A 485 -21.65 -14.58 15.29
C SER A 485 -21.62 -14.22 16.79
N TRP A 486 -21.10 -13.03 17.13
CA TRP A 486 -21.08 -12.54 18.50
C TRP A 486 -22.48 -12.23 19.04
N ALA A 487 -23.32 -11.58 18.23
CA ALA A 487 -24.71 -11.29 18.61
C ALA A 487 -25.54 -12.57 18.85
N LYS A 488 -25.33 -13.61 18.04
CA LYS A 488 -25.95 -14.92 18.27
C LYS A 488 -25.51 -15.55 19.59
N TRP A 489 -24.21 -15.49 19.88
CA TRP A 489 -23.66 -16.05 21.10
C TRP A 489 -24.11 -15.31 22.37
N VAL A 490 -24.25 -13.98 22.31
CA VAL A 490 -24.83 -13.19 23.43
C VAL A 490 -26.31 -13.43 23.61
N LYS A 491 -27.06 -13.85 22.58
CA LYS A 491 -28.51 -14.12 22.66
C LYS A 491 -28.78 -15.56 23.04
N SER A 492 -27.82 -16.50 22.92
CA SER A 492 -27.96 -17.90 23.31
C SER A 492 -27.81 -18.11 24.81
#